data_7be1350d0973439c9169fbcdc1f05b49
#
_entry.id   7be1350d0973439c9169fbcdc1f05b49
#
_cell.length_a   1.000
_cell.length_b   1.000
_cell.length_c   1.000
_cell.angle_alpha   90.00
_cell.angle_beta   90.00
_cell.angle_gamma   90.00
#
_symmetry.space_group_name_H-M   'P 1'
#
loop_
_entity.id
_entity.type
_entity.pdbx_description
1 polymer ?
#
loop_
_entity_poly.entity_id
_entity_poly.type
_entity_poly.pdbx_seq_one_letter_code
_entity_poly.pdbx_strand_id
1 'polypeptide(L)'
;MKRYWLSIGLALLTIVGFAQTKRIQVMETVKVNVEVSTHFVTGDPIRYVDISMNEVVGDLPVKNILRIKPVEEKIKVKNNKGAWGEEERSFIDGQSMGIVTIVTERGMSQYQLVYTEIPQDACSQYVIPLEERTSYLNPDVSMSETDMVKFCWQVWESKPNYHDVRTKKDKMVFKLNNVYTIDDYFFFDIELVNQTKIKYDIDQVRFKIEDKKQMKRTNQQDIEVEPVTSLFDIAEFKKNYRNVYVFKKFSFSDEKVFTVEVAEKQYSGRTIKLSIDYEDILNADTFAKRSN
;
A
#
# COMPACT_ATOMS: atom_id res chain seq x y z
N MET A 1 -16.77 49.42 65.33
CA MET A 1 -17.30 48.10 65.03
C MET A 1 -17.63 48.09 63.52
N LYS A 2 -16.76 47.50 62.68
CA LYS A 2 -16.96 47.41 61.21
C LYS A 2 -17.33 45.96 60.90
N ARG A 3 -18.54 45.74 60.37
CA ARG A 3 -19.04 44.46 59.89
C ARG A 3 -18.54 44.27 58.48
N TYR A 4 -17.73 43.25 58.25
CA TYR A 4 -17.32 42.79 56.92
C TYR A 4 -18.36 41.80 56.39
N TRP A 5 -18.96 42.12 55.26
CA TRP A 5 -19.78 41.19 54.47
C TRP A 5 -18.89 40.41 53.54
N LEU A 6 -18.82 39.10 53.74
CA LEU A 6 -18.16 38.16 52.80
C LEU A 6 -19.17 37.80 51.70
N SER A 7 -18.92 38.27 50.50
CA SER A 7 -19.68 37.86 49.31
C SER A 7 -19.04 36.58 48.75
N ILE A 8 -19.72 35.44 48.94
CA ILE A 8 -19.33 34.18 48.28
C ILE A 8 -19.84 34.20 46.85
N GLY A 9 -18.96 34.44 45.89
CA GLY A 9 -19.24 34.29 44.49
C GLY A 9 -19.27 32.83 44.07
N LEU A 10 -20.45 32.29 43.81
CA LEU A 10 -20.66 30.97 43.27
C LEU A 10 -20.29 30.99 41.76
N ALA A 11 -19.09 30.52 41.43
CA ALA A 11 -18.68 30.33 40.04
C ALA A 11 -19.38 29.11 39.47
N LEU A 12 -20.42 29.29 38.67
CA LEU A 12 -20.98 28.21 37.83
C LEU A 12 -19.98 27.87 36.72
N LEU A 13 -19.26 26.79 36.90
CA LEU A 13 -18.52 26.13 35.80
C LEU A 13 -19.54 25.44 34.89
N THR A 14 -19.88 26.07 33.79
CA THR A 14 -20.60 25.45 32.69
C THR A 14 -19.62 24.49 31.98
N ILE A 15 -19.73 23.21 32.30
CA ILE A 15 -19.09 22.12 31.52
C ILE A 15 -19.83 22.06 30.18
N VAL A 16 -19.28 22.67 29.15
CA VAL A 16 -19.73 22.47 27.79
C VAL A 16 -19.32 21.06 27.40
N GLY A 17 -20.22 20.11 27.61
CA GLY A 17 -20.08 18.77 27.07
C GLY A 17 -20.08 18.86 25.55
N PHE A 18 -18.93 18.62 24.93
CA PHE A 18 -18.88 18.34 23.49
C PHE A 18 -19.62 17.03 23.25
N ALA A 19 -20.94 17.12 23.01
CA ALA A 19 -21.66 16.01 22.42
C ALA A 19 -21.02 15.73 21.07
N GLN A 20 -20.29 14.64 20.95
CA GLN A 20 -19.88 14.11 19.65
C GLN A 20 -21.18 13.78 18.90
N THR A 21 -21.59 14.71 18.06
CA THR A 21 -22.70 14.50 17.12
C THR A 21 -22.24 13.38 16.19
N LYS A 22 -22.83 12.19 16.38
CA LYS A 22 -22.65 11.06 15.48
C LYS A 22 -23.07 11.54 14.09
N ARG A 23 -22.11 11.89 13.24
CA ARG A 23 -22.40 12.29 11.86
C ARG A 23 -22.91 11.04 11.17
N ILE A 24 -24.19 11.01 10.85
CA ILE A 24 -24.75 10.06 9.91
C ILE A 24 -24.18 10.50 8.55
N GLN A 25 -23.26 9.71 8.01
CA GLN A 25 -22.72 9.96 6.68
C GLN A 25 -23.83 9.62 5.68
N VAL A 26 -24.31 10.61 4.96
CA VAL A 26 -25.21 10.39 3.83
C VAL A 26 -24.38 9.76 2.72
N MET A 27 -24.72 8.54 2.30
CA MET A 27 -24.02 7.86 1.20
C MET A 27 -24.34 8.59 -0.10
N GLU A 28 -23.32 8.84 -0.88
CA GLU A 28 -23.49 9.36 -2.24
C GLU A 28 -24.08 8.29 -3.17
N THR A 29 -24.94 8.72 -4.08
CA THR A 29 -25.61 7.82 -5.03
C THR A 29 -24.89 7.83 -6.36
N VAL A 30 -24.56 6.64 -6.85
CA VAL A 30 -23.92 6.41 -8.15
C VAL A 30 -24.89 5.64 -9.06
N LYS A 31 -25.22 6.24 -10.21
CA LYS A 31 -26.09 5.62 -11.21
C LYS A 31 -25.31 4.59 -12.02
N VAL A 32 -25.86 3.40 -12.17
CA VAL A 32 -25.27 2.27 -12.88
C VAL A 32 -26.23 1.74 -13.96
N ASN A 33 -25.70 1.16 -15.02
CA ASN A 33 -26.47 0.62 -16.14
C ASN A 33 -25.83 -0.67 -16.67
N VAL A 34 -26.65 -1.57 -17.24
CA VAL A 34 -26.18 -2.86 -17.79
C VAL A 34 -25.28 -2.73 -19.02
N GLU A 35 -25.35 -1.62 -19.74
CA GLU A 35 -24.52 -1.39 -20.93
C GLU A 35 -23.20 -0.66 -20.59
N VAL A 36 -23.16 0.05 -19.44
CA VAL A 36 -22.04 0.90 -19.03
C VAL A 36 -21.33 0.32 -17.81
N SER A 37 -20.05 0.06 -17.92
CA SER A 37 -19.24 -0.28 -16.76
C SER A 37 -18.86 0.96 -15.96
N THR A 38 -19.09 0.95 -14.65
CA THR A 38 -18.69 2.02 -13.74
C THR A 38 -17.31 1.72 -13.14
N HIS A 39 -16.40 2.67 -13.24
CA HIS A 39 -15.03 2.55 -12.70
C HIS A 39 -14.86 3.49 -11.51
N PHE A 40 -14.67 2.93 -10.32
CA PHE A 40 -14.26 3.70 -9.14
C PHE A 40 -12.73 3.77 -9.12
N VAL A 41 -12.19 4.98 -9.19
CA VAL A 41 -10.75 5.25 -9.22
C VAL A 41 -10.32 5.79 -7.86
N THR A 42 -9.36 5.13 -7.23
CA THR A 42 -8.80 5.53 -5.94
C THR A 42 -7.36 6.02 -6.10
N GLY A 43 -6.91 6.91 -5.19
CA GLY A 43 -5.50 7.33 -5.14
C GLY A 43 -4.57 6.29 -4.50
N ASP A 44 -5.12 5.29 -3.80
CA ASP A 44 -4.40 4.22 -3.10
C ASP A 44 -4.86 2.86 -3.57
N PRO A 45 -4.04 1.81 -3.43
CA PRO A 45 -4.45 0.45 -3.70
C PRO A 45 -5.69 0.05 -2.91
N ILE A 46 -6.64 -0.60 -3.60
CA ILE A 46 -7.83 -1.17 -3.00
C ILE A 46 -7.44 -2.49 -2.34
N ARG A 47 -7.80 -2.67 -1.07
CA ARG A 47 -7.50 -3.86 -0.26
C ARG A 47 -8.69 -4.79 -0.12
N TYR A 48 -9.89 -4.23 -0.13
CA TYR A 48 -11.13 -4.97 0.02
C TYR A 48 -12.29 -4.27 -0.68
N VAL A 49 -13.18 -5.04 -1.27
CA VAL A 49 -14.43 -4.58 -1.87
C VAL A 49 -15.56 -5.48 -1.39
N ASP A 50 -16.65 -4.85 -0.98
CA ASP A 50 -17.92 -5.53 -0.72
C ASP A 50 -19.02 -4.94 -1.59
N ILE A 51 -19.75 -5.79 -2.26
CA ILE A 51 -20.93 -5.42 -3.06
C ILE A 51 -22.12 -6.15 -2.47
N SER A 52 -23.07 -5.42 -1.92
CA SER A 52 -24.14 -5.98 -1.10
C SER A 52 -25.22 -6.74 -1.88
N MET A 53 -25.20 -6.68 -3.22
CA MET A 53 -26.18 -7.37 -4.09
C MET A 53 -25.48 -8.22 -5.15
N ASN A 54 -26.01 -9.42 -5.38
CA ASN A 54 -25.44 -10.38 -6.34
C ASN A 54 -25.65 -9.96 -7.81
N GLU A 55 -26.64 -9.11 -8.05
CA GLU A 55 -26.95 -8.56 -9.38
C GLU A 55 -25.94 -7.51 -9.86
N VAL A 56 -24.96 -7.16 -9.03
CA VAL A 56 -23.83 -6.30 -9.41
C VAL A 56 -22.54 -7.12 -9.29
N VAL A 57 -21.84 -7.26 -10.39
CA VAL A 57 -20.54 -7.92 -10.41
C VAL A 57 -19.41 -6.89 -10.50
N GLY A 58 -18.26 -7.22 -9.94
CA GLY A 58 -17.09 -6.33 -9.97
C GLY A 58 -15.78 -7.09 -10.01
N ASP A 59 -14.77 -6.42 -10.54
CA ASP A 59 -13.39 -6.89 -10.56
C ASP A 59 -12.40 -5.72 -10.36
N LEU A 60 -11.15 -6.06 -10.09
CA LEU A 60 -10.06 -5.10 -9.94
C LEU A 60 -9.08 -5.25 -11.11
N PRO A 61 -9.33 -4.60 -12.26
CA PRO A 61 -8.44 -4.68 -13.43
C PRO A 61 -7.06 -4.11 -13.13
N VAL A 62 -6.97 -3.17 -12.20
CA VAL A 62 -5.73 -2.58 -11.66
C VAL A 62 -5.92 -2.39 -10.15
N LYS A 63 -4.83 -2.39 -9.39
CA LYS A 63 -4.86 -2.32 -7.91
C LYS A 63 -5.69 -1.15 -7.33
N ASN A 64 -5.82 -0.05 -8.06
CA ASN A 64 -6.51 1.16 -7.62
C ASN A 64 -7.78 1.48 -8.42
N ILE A 65 -8.30 0.54 -9.22
CA ILE A 65 -9.52 0.70 -10.00
C ILE A 65 -10.44 -0.49 -9.73
N LEU A 66 -11.63 -0.21 -9.20
CA LEU A 66 -12.72 -1.16 -9.14
C LEU A 66 -13.66 -0.92 -10.32
N ARG A 67 -13.87 -1.94 -11.15
CA ARG A 67 -14.88 -1.93 -12.20
C ARG A 67 -16.10 -2.72 -11.73
N ILE A 68 -17.27 -2.12 -11.83
CA ILE A 68 -18.54 -2.80 -11.53
C ILE A 68 -19.51 -2.69 -12.71
N LYS A 69 -20.44 -3.64 -12.76
CA LYS A 69 -21.49 -3.65 -13.75
C LYS A 69 -22.71 -4.43 -13.23
N PRO A 70 -23.95 -3.92 -13.38
CA PRO A 70 -25.16 -4.72 -13.16
C PRO A 70 -25.23 -5.86 -14.17
N VAL A 71 -25.73 -7.01 -13.74
CA VAL A 71 -25.94 -8.21 -14.58
C VAL A 71 -27.37 -8.68 -14.40
N GLU A 72 -28.07 -8.78 -15.50
CA GLU A 72 -29.45 -9.35 -15.52
C GLU A 72 -29.38 -10.86 -15.30
N GLU A 73 -30.10 -11.35 -14.29
CA GLU A 73 -30.19 -12.76 -14.02
C GLU A 73 -31.38 -13.38 -14.80
N LYS A 74 -31.15 -14.53 -15.43
CA LYS A 74 -32.21 -15.35 -15.98
C LYS A 74 -32.87 -16.14 -14.87
N ILE A 75 -34.09 -15.76 -14.52
CA ILE A 75 -34.90 -16.49 -13.54
C ILE A 75 -35.75 -17.54 -14.22
N LYS A 76 -35.81 -18.74 -13.62
CA LYS A 76 -36.74 -19.78 -14.08
C LYS A 76 -38.14 -19.50 -13.53
N VAL A 77 -39.06 -19.14 -14.39
CA VAL A 77 -40.45 -18.85 -14.03
C VAL A 77 -41.33 -19.95 -14.55
N LYS A 78 -42.30 -20.40 -13.74
CA LYS A 78 -43.29 -21.38 -14.12
C LYS A 78 -44.48 -20.65 -14.75
N ASN A 79 -44.75 -20.90 -16.04
CA ASN A 79 -45.86 -20.27 -16.72
C ASN A 79 -47.23 -20.83 -16.22
N ASN A 80 -48.32 -20.17 -16.57
CA ASN A 80 -49.70 -20.56 -16.19
C ASN A 80 -50.12 -21.97 -16.65
N LYS A 81 -49.31 -22.61 -17.52
CA LYS A 81 -49.52 -24.00 -17.99
C LYS A 81 -48.62 -25.01 -17.28
N GLY A 82 -47.85 -24.56 -16.24
CA GLY A 82 -47.02 -25.42 -15.44
C GLY A 82 -45.65 -25.74 -16.05
N ALA A 83 -45.31 -25.21 -17.22
CA ALA A 83 -44.00 -25.38 -17.85
C ALA A 83 -42.99 -24.33 -17.32
N TRP A 84 -41.73 -24.77 -17.15
CA TRP A 84 -40.64 -23.87 -16.77
C TRP A 84 -40.13 -23.12 -17.99
N GLY A 85 -40.03 -21.78 -17.88
CA GLY A 85 -39.41 -20.91 -18.87
C GLY A 85 -38.29 -20.08 -18.20
N GLU A 86 -37.39 -19.56 -18.98
CA GLU A 86 -36.42 -18.55 -18.52
C GLU A 86 -37.00 -17.18 -18.86
N GLU A 87 -37.05 -16.30 -17.87
CA GLU A 87 -37.46 -14.91 -18.02
C GLU A 87 -36.26 -14.02 -17.57
N GLU A 88 -35.88 -13.04 -18.38
CA GLU A 88 -34.90 -12.07 -18.01
C GLU A 88 -35.51 -11.06 -17.05
N ARG A 89 -34.91 -10.92 -15.87
CA ARG A 89 -35.33 -9.94 -14.89
C ARG A 89 -34.68 -8.61 -15.27
N SER A 90 -35.45 -7.71 -15.89
CA SER A 90 -35.03 -6.35 -16.16
C SER A 90 -35.13 -5.49 -14.91
N PHE A 91 -34.19 -4.57 -14.76
CA PHE A 91 -34.18 -3.57 -13.69
C PHE A 91 -35.11 -2.40 -14.05
N ILE A 92 -35.59 -1.70 -13.02
CA ILE A 92 -36.45 -0.54 -13.16
C ILE A 92 -35.66 0.72 -12.86
N ASP A 93 -35.89 1.80 -13.60
CA ASP A 93 -35.24 3.08 -13.36
C ASP A 93 -35.41 3.56 -11.91
N GLY A 94 -34.35 3.97 -11.26
CA GLY A 94 -34.36 4.34 -9.84
C GLY A 94 -34.29 3.16 -8.87
N GLN A 95 -34.26 1.91 -9.34
CA GLN A 95 -34.12 0.73 -8.48
C GLN A 95 -32.79 0.76 -7.71
N SER A 96 -32.84 0.50 -6.40
CA SER A 96 -31.63 0.33 -5.60
C SER A 96 -30.88 -0.95 -6.04
N MET A 97 -29.61 -0.80 -6.36
CA MET A 97 -28.69 -1.88 -6.72
C MET A 97 -27.70 -2.16 -5.58
N GLY A 98 -28.09 -1.83 -4.34
CA GLY A 98 -27.31 -2.07 -3.14
C GLY A 98 -26.24 -1.02 -2.87
N ILE A 99 -25.27 -1.44 -2.06
CA ILE A 99 -24.17 -0.59 -1.62
C ILE A 99 -22.87 -1.24 -2.07
N VAL A 100 -21.95 -0.41 -2.55
CA VAL A 100 -20.55 -0.81 -2.75
C VAL A 100 -19.70 -0.18 -1.65
N THR A 101 -18.92 -1.00 -0.95
CA THR A 101 -17.93 -0.60 0.04
C THR A 101 -16.54 -0.81 -0.54
N ILE A 102 -15.73 0.24 -0.57
CA ILE A 102 -14.36 0.21 -1.10
C ILE A 102 -13.41 0.59 0.03
N VAL A 103 -12.54 -0.34 0.41
CA VAL A 103 -11.52 -0.15 1.45
C VAL A 103 -10.17 -0.07 0.78
N THR A 104 -9.49 1.06 0.96
CA THR A 104 -8.11 1.29 0.54
C THR A 104 -7.17 1.21 1.75
N GLU A 105 -5.88 1.40 1.56
CA GLU A 105 -4.93 1.41 2.68
C GLU A 105 -5.20 2.52 3.70
N ARG A 106 -5.72 3.67 3.27
CA ARG A 106 -5.91 4.85 4.12
C ARG A 106 -7.34 5.19 4.47
N GLY A 107 -8.33 4.58 3.82
CA GLY A 107 -9.71 4.95 4.07
C GLY A 107 -10.73 3.99 3.47
N MET A 108 -11.95 4.16 3.92
CA MET A 108 -13.12 3.43 3.45
C MET A 108 -14.13 4.42 2.87
N SER A 109 -14.72 4.07 1.75
CA SER A 109 -15.80 4.82 1.09
C SER A 109 -16.96 3.90 0.77
N GLN A 110 -18.17 4.41 0.90
CA GLN A 110 -19.40 3.68 0.62
C GLN A 110 -20.30 4.49 -0.29
N TYR A 111 -20.86 3.83 -1.31
CA TYR A 111 -21.75 4.44 -2.28
C TYR A 111 -23.00 3.59 -2.45
N GLN A 112 -24.14 4.28 -2.55
CA GLN A 112 -25.40 3.64 -2.92
C GLN A 112 -25.46 3.53 -4.45
N LEU A 113 -25.69 2.33 -4.96
CA LEU A 113 -25.87 2.10 -6.39
C LEU A 113 -27.35 2.18 -6.74
N VAL A 114 -27.68 2.89 -7.81
CA VAL A 114 -29.04 3.03 -8.32
C VAL A 114 -29.05 2.78 -9.82
N TYR A 115 -29.95 1.94 -10.28
CA TYR A 115 -30.07 1.64 -11.69
C TYR A 115 -30.67 2.83 -12.47
N THR A 116 -30.16 3.05 -13.68
CA THR A 116 -30.77 3.96 -14.65
C THR A 116 -30.96 3.24 -15.99
N GLU A 117 -32.14 3.41 -16.60
CA GLU A 117 -32.44 2.89 -17.93
C GLU A 117 -31.70 3.65 -19.04
N ILE A 118 -31.27 4.88 -18.77
CA ILE A 118 -30.60 5.77 -19.73
C ILE A 118 -29.08 5.59 -19.60
N PRO A 119 -28.40 4.90 -20.57
CA PRO A 119 -26.95 4.66 -20.48
C PRO A 119 -26.10 5.92 -20.33
N GLN A 120 -26.55 7.06 -20.91
CA GLN A 120 -25.86 8.33 -20.84
C GLN A 120 -25.87 8.97 -19.43
N ASP A 121 -26.86 8.58 -18.60
CA ASP A 121 -26.98 9.03 -17.22
C ASP A 121 -26.13 8.20 -16.26
N ALA A 122 -25.66 7.03 -16.71
CA ALA A 122 -24.84 6.16 -15.90
C ALA A 122 -23.42 6.73 -15.71
N CYS A 123 -22.92 6.60 -14.50
CA CYS A 123 -21.56 7.00 -14.18
C CYS A 123 -20.56 5.99 -14.78
N SER A 124 -19.76 6.41 -15.76
CA SER A 124 -18.72 5.56 -16.34
C SER A 124 -17.42 5.60 -15.52
N GLN A 125 -17.15 6.71 -14.84
CA GLN A 125 -15.96 6.89 -14.00
C GLN A 125 -16.28 7.76 -12.79
N TYR A 126 -15.95 7.25 -11.61
CA TYR A 126 -16.07 7.95 -10.34
C TYR A 126 -14.69 8.01 -9.66
N VAL A 127 -14.13 9.22 -9.53
CA VAL A 127 -12.88 9.42 -8.82
C VAL A 127 -13.18 9.70 -7.36
N ILE A 128 -12.75 8.83 -6.46
CA ILE A 128 -13.01 8.95 -5.03
C ILE A 128 -12.07 10.01 -4.42
N PRO A 129 -12.59 11.19 -3.99
CA PRO A 129 -11.78 12.21 -3.34
C PRO A 129 -11.24 11.74 -2.00
N LEU A 130 -10.10 12.30 -1.57
CA LEU A 130 -9.51 11.96 -0.27
C LEU A 130 -10.40 12.35 0.90
N GLU A 131 -11.13 13.45 0.76
CA GLU A 131 -12.01 14.02 1.79
C GLU A 131 -13.27 13.17 2.06
N GLU A 132 -13.71 12.40 1.09
CA GLU A 132 -14.87 11.50 1.21
C GLU A 132 -14.56 10.20 1.94
N ARG A 133 -13.28 9.93 2.16
CA ARG A 133 -12.86 8.70 2.83
C ARG A 133 -12.98 8.85 4.34
N THR A 134 -13.76 7.96 4.94
CA THR A 134 -13.68 7.79 6.39
C THR A 134 -12.31 7.24 6.72
N SER A 135 -11.55 7.96 7.55
CA SER A 135 -10.23 7.47 8.00
C SER A 135 -10.38 6.10 8.65
N TYR A 136 -10.02 5.07 7.92
CA TYR A 136 -9.79 3.76 8.50
C TYR A 136 -8.31 3.74 8.89
N LEU A 137 -8.06 4.08 10.15
CA LEU A 137 -6.72 3.96 10.72
C LEU A 137 -6.49 2.47 10.96
N ASN A 138 -5.91 1.80 9.98
CA ASN A 138 -5.28 0.51 10.26
C ASN A 138 -4.02 0.82 11.07
N PRO A 139 -3.95 0.50 12.36
CA PRO A 139 -2.80 0.80 13.20
C PRO A 139 -1.52 0.10 12.71
N ASP A 140 -1.65 -0.93 11.85
CA ASP A 140 -0.53 -1.70 11.32
C ASP A 140 0.08 -1.07 10.04
N VAL A 141 -0.56 -0.03 9.48
CA VAL A 141 -0.11 0.64 8.24
C VAL A 141 0.11 2.12 8.53
N SER A 142 1.36 2.48 8.85
CA SER A 142 1.75 3.87 9.09
C SER A 142 2.00 4.66 7.79
N MET A 143 2.21 3.98 6.66
CA MET A 143 2.48 4.60 5.35
C MET A 143 1.84 3.81 4.21
N SER A 144 1.20 4.50 3.25
CA SER A 144 0.64 3.87 2.06
C SER A 144 1.72 3.45 1.06
N GLU A 145 1.45 2.45 0.21
CA GLU A 145 2.35 2.04 -0.88
C GLU A 145 2.67 3.21 -1.82
N THR A 146 1.68 4.06 -2.11
CA THR A 146 1.86 5.27 -2.92
C THR A 146 2.84 6.26 -2.29
N ASP A 147 2.78 6.45 -0.97
CA ASP A 147 3.71 7.34 -0.28
C ASP A 147 5.10 6.71 -0.18
N MET A 148 5.19 5.39 0.03
CA MET A 148 6.48 4.65 -0.04
C MET A 148 7.17 4.88 -1.38
N VAL A 149 6.46 4.77 -2.50
CA VAL A 149 7.02 5.03 -3.84
C VAL A 149 7.50 6.47 -3.99
N LYS A 150 6.74 7.46 -3.48
CA LYS A 150 7.18 8.87 -3.49
C LYS A 150 8.49 9.06 -2.70
N PHE A 151 8.59 8.45 -1.51
CA PHE A 151 9.81 8.51 -0.71
C PHE A 151 10.97 7.75 -1.38
N CYS A 152 10.71 6.62 -2.05
CA CYS A 152 11.73 5.93 -2.84
C CYS A 152 12.33 6.85 -3.91
N TRP A 153 11.51 7.65 -4.61
CA TRP A 153 12.01 8.64 -5.57
C TRP A 153 12.85 9.72 -4.92
N GLN A 154 12.45 10.25 -3.75
CA GLN A 154 13.25 11.23 -3.02
C GLN A 154 14.60 10.66 -2.58
N VAL A 155 14.63 9.41 -2.09
CA VAL A 155 15.87 8.71 -1.75
C VAL A 155 16.73 8.49 -2.99
N TRP A 156 16.14 8.10 -4.12
CA TRP A 156 16.82 7.91 -5.39
C TRP A 156 17.49 9.19 -5.90
N GLU A 157 16.85 10.34 -5.74
CA GLU A 157 17.35 11.65 -6.14
C GLU A 157 18.40 12.21 -5.16
N SER A 158 18.49 11.65 -3.96
CA SER A 158 19.46 12.08 -2.95
C SER A 158 20.87 11.69 -3.35
N LYS A 159 21.85 12.49 -2.92
CA LYS A 159 23.26 12.17 -3.12
C LYS A 159 23.65 10.99 -2.23
N PRO A 160 24.49 10.06 -2.72
CA PRO A 160 25.04 8.99 -1.89
C PRO A 160 25.79 9.54 -0.67
N ASN A 161 25.47 9.01 0.52
CA ASN A 161 26.07 9.40 1.79
C ASN A 161 27.00 8.30 2.35
N TYR A 162 26.78 7.03 1.97
CA TYR A 162 27.60 5.90 2.37
C TYR A 162 28.67 5.62 1.33
N HIS A 163 29.96 5.73 1.71
CA HIS A 163 31.08 5.55 0.78
C HIS A 163 31.87 4.25 1.03
N ASP A 164 31.82 3.74 2.27
CA ASP A 164 32.66 2.62 2.70
C ASP A 164 31.91 1.27 2.69
N VAL A 165 30.57 1.29 2.71
CA VAL A 165 29.74 0.08 2.68
C VAL A 165 29.65 -0.47 1.25
N ARG A 166 30.66 -1.27 0.88
CA ARG A 166 30.77 -1.83 -0.47
C ARG A 166 31.51 -3.16 -0.50
N THR A 167 31.16 -3.99 -1.46
CA THR A 167 31.85 -5.25 -1.76
C THR A 167 32.24 -5.31 -3.23
N LYS A 168 33.39 -5.90 -3.52
CA LYS A 168 33.84 -6.16 -4.90
C LYS A 168 34.14 -7.64 -5.08
N LYS A 169 33.46 -8.26 -6.05
CA LYS A 169 33.65 -9.69 -6.41
C LYS A 169 33.35 -9.88 -7.90
N ASP A 170 34.10 -10.71 -8.59
CA ASP A 170 33.91 -11.09 -10.01
C ASP A 170 33.74 -9.88 -10.96
N LYS A 171 34.53 -8.83 -10.75
CA LYS A 171 34.40 -7.54 -11.45
C LYS A 171 33.01 -6.88 -11.30
N MET A 172 32.30 -7.21 -10.25
CA MET A 172 31.10 -6.54 -9.81
C MET A 172 31.43 -5.68 -8.57
N VAL A 173 30.82 -4.50 -8.47
CA VAL A 173 30.92 -3.64 -7.29
C VAL A 173 29.51 -3.44 -6.75
N PHE A 174 29.26 -3.92 -5.55
CA PHE A 174 27.99 -3.74 -4.85
C PHE A 174 28.18 -2.75 -3.71
N LYS A 175 27.34 -1.74 -3.62
CA LYS A 175 27.47 -0.66 -2.63
C LYS A 175 26.11 -0.21 -2.10
N LEU A 176 26.12 0.29 -0.88
CA LEU A 176 25.04 1.05 -0.27
C LEU A 176 25.25 2.52 -0.63
N ASN A 177 24.24 3.18 -1.18
CA ASN A 177 24.26 4.61 -1.45
C ASN A 177 23.69 5.39 -0.26
N ASN A 178 22.52 4.99 0.23
CA ASN A 178 21.80 5.67 1.31
C ASN A 178 20.97 4.70 2.14
N VAL A 179 20.74 5.05 3.40
CA VAL A 179 19.70 4.49 4.26
C VAL A 179 18.89 5.65 4.82
N TYR A 180 17.57 5.60 4.66
CA TYR A 180 16.64 6.55 5.24
C TYR A 180 15.68 5.86 6.19
N THR A 181 15.30 6.54 7.28
CA THR A 181 14.23 6.12 8.17
C THR A 181 13.07 7.13 8.08
N ILE A 182 11.88 6.64 7.75
CA ILE A 182 10.68 7.48 7.59
C ILE A 182 9.53 6.73 8.26
N ASP A 183 8.95 7.32 9.30
CA ASP A 183 7.96 6.67 10.17
C ASP A 183 8.45 5.29 10.65
N ASP A 184 7.75 4.21 10.34
CA ASP A 184 8.11 2.84 10.73
C ASP A 184 8.79 2.03 9.61
N TYR A 185 9.46 2.72 8.68
CA TYR A 185 10.08 2.07 7.54
C TYR A 185 11.54 2.50 7.35
N PHE A 186 12.34 1.55 6.85
CA PHE A 186 13.67 1.79 6.31
C PHE A 186 13.63 1.77 4.78
N PHE A 187 14.39 2.67 4.17
CA PHE A 187 14.59 2.78 2.73
C PHE A 187 16.07 2.59 2.43
N PHE A 188 16.42 1.48 1.79
CA PHE A 188 17.79 1.15 1.42
C PHE A 188 18.01 1.40 -0.08
N ASP A 189 18.88 2.34 -0.41
CA ASP A 189 19.32 2.63 -1.77
C ASP A 189 20.62 1.87 -2.05
N ILE A 190 20.51 0.85 -2.87
CA ILE A 190 21.62 -0.02 -3.23
C ILE A 190 21.97 0.08 -4.70
N GLU A 191 23.26 -0.07 -5.03
CA GLU A 191 23.73 -0.02 -6.41
C GLU A 191 24.73 -1.13 -6.70
N LEU A 192 24.54 -1.80 -7.82
CA LEU A 192 25.39 -2.86 -8.34
C LEU A 192 25.96 -2.44 -9.69
N VAL A 193 27.30 -2.35 -9.79
CA VAL A 193 28.02 -1.95 -11.00
C VAL A 193 28.70 -3.16 -11.61
N ASN A 194 28.31 -3.51 -12.82
CA ASN A 194 28.90 -4.61 -13.61
C ASN A 194 30.03 -4.09 -14.51
N GLN A 195 31.28 -4.38 -14.15
CA GLN A 195 32.47 -4.02 -14.90
C GLN A 195 32.81 -5.02 -16.02
N THR A 196 31.96 -6.06 -16.19
CA THR A 196 32.14 -7.04 -17.26
C THR A 196 31.38 -6.62 -18.51
N LYS A 197 31.61 -7.35 -19.61
CA LYS A 197 30.84 -7.21 -20.85
C LYS A 197 29.60 -8.11 -20.89
N ILE A 198 29.48 -9.03 -19.92
CA ILE A 198 28.40 -10.02 -19.83
C ILE A 198 27.25 -9.40 -19.06
N LYS A 199 26.05 -9.45 -19.65
CA LYS A 199 24.81 -9.04 -18.98
C LYS A 199 24.60 -9.87 -17.69
N TYR A 200 24.01 -9.28 -16.69
CA TYR A 200 23.65 -9.95 -15.45
C TYR A 200 22.14 -10.18 -15.43
N ASP A 201 21.72 -11.45 -15.46
CA ASP A 201 20.31 -11.84 -15.38
C ASP A 201 20.01 -12.19 -13.92
N ILE A 202 19.23 -11.33 -13.25
CA ILE A 202 18.91 -11.50 -11.84
C ILE A 202 17.96 -12.69 -11.68
N ASP A 203 18.34 -13.65 -10.85
CA ASP A 203 17.48 -14.73 -10.39
C ASP A 203 16.66 -14.27 -9.19
N GLN A 204 17.36 -13.76 -8.16
CA GLN A 204 16.73 -13.30 -6.93
C GLN A 204 17.62 -12.29 -6.20
N VAL A 205 16.95 -11.40 -5.46
CA VAL A 205 17.56 -10.53 -4.46
C VAL A 205 17.03 -10.96 -3.10
N ARG A 206 17.94 -11.41 -2.21
CA ARG A 206 17.60 -11.86 -0.86
C ARG A 206 18.14 -10.92 0.18
N PHE A 207 17.37 -10.74 1.22
CA PHE A 207 17.74 -9.92 2.37
C PHE A 207 17.68 -10.79 3.62
N LYS A 208 18.77 -10.79 4.39
CA LYS A 208 18.92 -11.65 5.55
C LYS A 208 19.59 -10.93 6.71
N ILE A 209 19.23 -11.32 7.92
CA ILE A 209 19.99 -11.02 9.12
C ILE A 209 20.74 -12.28 9.50
N GLU A 210 22.06 -12.24 9.39
CA GLU A 210 22.95 -13.39 9.64
C GLU A 210 24.04 -13.05 10.67
N ASP A 211 24.67 -14.07 11.29
CA ASP A 211 25.71 -13.87 12.27
C ASP A 211 27.02 -13.39 11.60
N LYS A 212 27.69 -12.35 12.14
CA LYS A 212 28.98 -11.85 11.64
C LYS A 212 30.09 -12.91 11.67
N LYS A 213 30.07 -13.81 12.67
CA LYS A 213 31.07 -14.87 12.83
C LYS A 213 30.45 -16.22 12.53
N GLN A 214 30.89 -16.84 11.46
CA GLN A 214 30.53 -18.22 11.15
C GLN A 214 31.33 -19.17 12.05
N MET A 215 30.74 -19.67 13.12
CA MET A 215 31.32 -20.77 13.89
C MET A 215 31.02 -22.10 13.18
N LYS A 216 32.08 -22.89 12.86
CA LYS A 216 32.02 -24.13 12.08
C LYS A 216 31.10 -25.25 12.65
N ARG A 217 30.41 -25.06 13.77
CA ARG A 217 29.68 -26.12 14.49
C ARG A 217 28.30 -25.72 15.05
N THR A 218 27.75 -24.58 14.69
CA THR A 218 26.45 -24.16 15.21
C THR A 218 25.45 -24.04 14.06
N ASN A 219 24.21 -24.53 14.26
CA ASN A 219 23.10 -24.27 13.34
C ASN A 219 22.91 -22.76 13.24
N GLN A 220 23.28 -22.17 12.12
CA GLN A 220 23.01 -20.78 11.82
C GLN A 220 21.53 -20.62 11.53
N GLN A 221 20.87 -19.74 12.26
CA GLN A 221 19.53 -19.23 11.90
C GLN A 221 19.70 -17.92 11.15
N ASP A 222 19.72 -17.98 9.82
CA ASP A 222 19.54 -16.80 9.00
C ASP A 222 18.06 -16.41 9.07
N ILE A 223 17.78 -15.15 9.36
CA ILE A 223 16.43 -14.61 9.36
C ILE A 223 16.26 -13.90 8.02
N GLU A 224 15.39 -14.43 7.18
CA GLU A 224 15.03 -13.77 5.92
C GLU A 224 14.08 -12.59 6.20
N VAL A 225 14.37 -11.43 5.60
CA VAL A 225 13.59 -10.20 5.75
C VAL A 225 13.04 -9.83 4.38
N GLU A 226 11.73 -9.80 4.25
CA GLU A 226 11.10 -9.45 2.98
C GLU A 226 10.86 -7.94 2.88
N PRO A 227 11.19 -7.31 1.75
CA PRO A 227 10.83 -5.92 1.51
C PRO A 227 9.31 -5.78 1.34
N VAL A 228 8.76 -4.69 1.88
CA VAL A 228 7.35 -4.33 1.69
C VAL A 228 7.10 -3.94 0.23
N THR A 229 8.05 -3.20 -0.37
CA THR A 229 8.03 -2.79 -1.78
C THR A 229 9.42 -2.42 -2.25
N SER A 230 9.57 -2.25 -3.57
CA SER A 230 10.78 -1.70 -4.19
C SER A 230 10.42 -0.70 -5.28
N LEU A 231 11.33 0.23 -5.58
CA LEU A 231 11.08 1.26 -6.58
C LEU A 231 10.94 0.69 -8.00
N PHE A 232 11.77 -0.31 -8.33
CA PHE A 232 11.79 -0.92 -9.66
C PHE A 232 11.74 -2.45 -9.57
N ASP A 233 11.09 -3.04 -10.57
CA ASP A 233 11.16 -4.49 -10.84
C ASP A 233 12.08 -4.71 -12.04
N ILE A 234 13.37 -5.01 -11.76
CA ILE A 234 14.41 -5.16 -12.79
C ILE A 234 14.90 -6.60 -12.79
N ALA A 235 14.64 -7.32 -13.89
CA ALA A 235 15.05 -8.70 -14.05
C ALA A 235 16.48 -8.85 -14.60
N GLU A 236 17.06 -7.81 -15.21
CA GLU A 236 18.37 -7.88 -15.86
C GLU A 236 19.04 -6.51 -16.04
N PHE A 237 20.36 -6.47 -16.08
CA PHE A 237 21.12 -5.25 -16.36
C PHE A 237 22.46 -5.53 -17.04
N LYS A 238 22.97 -4.56 -17.78
CA LYS A 238 24.27 -4.68 -18.47
C LYS A 238 25.40 -4.01 -17.71
N LYS A 239 25.18 -2.79 -17.21
CA LYS A 239 26.23 -2.00 -16.54
C LYS A 239 25.88 -1.65 -15.10
N ASN A 240 24.74 -1.06 -14.89
CA ASN A 240 24.32 -0.56 -13.58
C ASN A 240 22.93 -1.08 -13.24
N TYR A 241 22.78 -1.49 -12.00
CA TYR A 241 21.53 -1.75 -11.34
C TYR A 241 21.50 -0.87 -10.09
N ARG A 242 20.44 -0.08 -9.93
CA ARG A 242 20.21 0.68 -8.70
C ARG A 242 18.74 0.57 -8.35
N ASN A 243 18.44 0.35 -7.08
CA ASN A 243 17.07 0.23 -6.61
C ASN A 243 16.96 0.72 -5.16
N VAL A 244 15.75 1.14 -4.78
CA VAL A 244 15.41 1.47 -3.40
C VAL A 244 14.43 0.42 -2.89
N TYR A 245 14.79 -0.24 -1.80
CA TYR A 245 13.97 -1.25 -1.14
C TYR A 245 13.43 -0.71 0.18
N VAL A 246 12.16 -0.98 0.46
CA VAL A 246 11.46 -0.52 1.65
C VAL A 246 11.19 -1.69 2.58
N PHE A 247 11.54 -1.55 3.86
CA PHE A 247 11.31 -2.55 4.89
C PHE A 247 10.57 -1.92 6.07
N LYS A 248 9.73 -2.71 6.77
CA LYS A 248 9.33 -2.33 8.13
C LYS A 248 10.59 -2.25 9.00
N LYS A 249 10.61 -1.32 9.97
CA LYS A 249 11.72 -1.22 10.92
C LYS A 249 11.98 -2.55 11.60
N PHE A 250 13.24 -2.93 11.64
CA PHE A 250 13.75 -4.08 12.35
C PHE A 250 14.99 -3.71 13.14
N SER A 251 15.32 -4.50 14.13
CA SER A 251 16.54 -4.36 14.92
C SER A 251 17.21 -5.71 15.09
N PHE A 252 18.50 -5.71 15.23
CA PHE A 252 19.30 -6.89 15.51
C PHE A 252 20.52 -6.52 16.37
N SER A 253 21.16 -7.52 16.97
CA SER A 253 22.34 -7.29 17.82
C SER A 253 23.59 -6.98 17.00
N ASP A 254 24.58 -6.33 17.61
CA ASP A 254 25.87 -6.02 16.96
C ASP A 254 26.67 -7.25 16.51
N GLU A 255 26.30 -8.45 16.98
CA GLU A 255 26.90 -9.71 16.55
C GLU A 255 26.34 -10.18 15.19
N LYS A 256 25.27 -9.54 14.71
CA LYS A 256 24.61 -9.82 13.44
C LYS A 256 24.89 -8.73 12.41
N VAL A 257 24.59 -9.06 11.16
CA VAL A 257 24.72 -8.15 10.02
C VAL A 257 23.53 -8.32 9.10
N PHE A 258 23.06 -7.21 8.54
CA PHE A 258 22.05 -7.23 7.49
C PHE A 258 22.75 -7.43 6.14
N THR A 259 22.43 -8.51 5.45
CA THR A 259 23.07 -8.92 4.20
C THR A 259 22.09 -8.83 3.04
N VAL A 260 22.53 -8.19 1.97
CA VAL A 260 21.84 -8.19 0.68
C VAL A 260 22.60 -9.11 -0.28
N GLU A 261 21.97 -10.15 -0.75
CA GLU A 261 22.52 -11.11 -1.70
C GLU A 261 21.82 -10.99 -3.05
N VAL A 262 22.59 -10.80 -4.12
CA VAL A 262 22.08 -10.81 -5.49
C VAL A 262 22.67 -12.01 -6.20
N ALA A 263 21.79 -12.91 -6.66
CA ALA A 263 22.16 -14.12 -7.37
C ALA A 263 21.78 -14.01 -8.85
N GLU A 264 22.66 -14.49 -9.73
CA GLU A 264 22.41 -14.60 -11.15
C GLU A 264 21.75 -15.95 -11.49
N LYS A 265 20.89 -15.96 -12.50
CA LYS A 265 20.25 -17.18 -13.01
C LYS A 265 21.29 -18.28 -13.25
N GLN A 266 20.88 -19.54 -13.01
CA GLN A 266 21.73 -20.72 -13.13
C GLN A 266 22.51 -20.75 -14.45
N TYR A 267 23.61 -21.45 -14.46
CA TYR A 267 24.70 -21.58 -15.44
C TYR A 267 25.83 -20.54 -15.27
N SER A 268 25.63 -19.33 -14.78
CA SER A 268 26.74 -18.44 -14.44
C SER A 268 27.13 -18.51 -12.97
N GLY A 269 26.15 -18.70 -12.09
CA GLY A 269 26.34 -18.88 -10.65
C GLY A 269 27.00 -17.69 -9.94
N ARG A 270 27.08 -16.50 -10.58
CA ARG A 270 27.65 -15.33 -9.94
C ARG A 270 26.70 -14.87 -8.83
N THR A 271 27.24 -14.80 -7.64
CA THR A 271 26.54 -14.29 -6.46
C THR A 271 27.39 -13.28 -5.78
N ILE A 272 26.83 -12.12 -5.45
CA ILE A 272 27.50 -11.07 -4.73
C ILE A 272 26.67 -10.68 -3.50
N LYS A 273 27.36 -10.47 -2.37
CA LYS A 273 26.77 -10.07 -1.09
C LYS A 273 27.28 -8.71 -0.67
N LEU A 274 26.38 -7.90 -0.12
CA LEU A 274 26.70 -6.65 0.58
C LEU A 274 26.30 -6.83 2.04
N SER A 275 27.23 -6.59 2.95
CA SER A 275 26.96 -6.61 4.38
C SER A 275 26.85 -5.18 4.90
N ILE A 276 25.78 -4.92 5.67
CA ILE A 276 25.45 -3.62 6.26
C ILE A 276 25.38 -3.82 7.76
N ASP A 277 26.27 -3.15 8.49
CA ASP A 277 26.32 -3.24 9.93
C ASP A 277 25.14 -2.52 10.59
N TYR A 278 24.84 -2.89 11.84
CA TYR A 278 23.72 -2.24 12.56
C TYR A 278 24.01 -0.75 12.81
N GLU A 279 25.25 -0.39 13.00
CA GLU A 279 25.68 1.01 13.13
C GLU A 279 25.36 1.84 11.87
N ASP A 280 25.50 1.27 10.67
CA ASP A 280 25.12 1.92 9.42
C ASP A 280 23.61 2.22 9.40
N ILE A 281 22.79 1.29 9.91
CA ILE A 281 21.33 1.46 9.97
C ILE A 281 20.94 2.48 11.05
N LEU A 282 21.63 2.51 12.19
CA LEU A 282 21.39 3.49 13.25
C LEU A 282 21.74 4.93 12.81
N ASN A 283 22.66 5.09 11.87
CA ASN A 283 23.02 6.36 11.26
C ASN A 283 22.18 6.73 10.04
N ALA A 284 21.01 6.05 9.85
CA ALA A 284 20.10 6.35 8.75
C ALA A 284 19.64 7.81 8.77
N ASP A 285 19.63 8.43 7.59
CA ASP A 285 19.12 9.77 7.38
C ASP A 285 17.58 9.81 7.52
N THR A 286 17.03 11.01 7.68
CA THR A 286 15.60 11.24 7.68
C THR A 286 15.27 12.48 6.87
N PHE A 287 14.11 12.47 6.20
CA PHE A 287 13.59 13.70 5.61
C PHE A 287 12.91 14.54 6.70
N ALA A 288 13.24 15.82 6.77
CA ALA A 288 12.51 16.74 7.63
C ALA A 288 11.02 16.71 7.27
N LYS A 289 10.13 16.38 8.23
CA LYS A 289 8.69 16.53 8.02
C LYS A 289 8.43 17.97 7.59
N ARG A 290 7.99 18.19 6.36
CA ARG A 290 7.36 19.46 6.01
C ARG A 290 6.09 19.52 6.84
N SER A 291 6.10 20.28 7.93
CA SER A 291 4.88 20.68 8.64
C SER A 291 4.03 21.49 7.65
N ASN A 292 2.97 20.89 7.17
CA ASN A 292 1.89 21.61 6.51
C ASN A 292 1.03 22.28 7.57
#